data_d231cddd560530823f2ebe060cd625eb
#
_entry.id   d231cddd560530823f2ebe060cd625eb
#
_cell.length_a   1.000
_cell.length_b   1.000
_cell.length_c   1.000
_cell.angle_alpha   90.00
_cell.angle_beta   90.00
_cell.angle_gamma   90.00
#
_symmetry.space_group_name_H-M   'P 1'
#
loop_
_entity.id
_entity.type
_entity.pdbx_description
1 polymer ?
#
loop_
_entity_poly.entity_id
_entity_poly.type
_entity_poly.pdbx_seq_one_letter_code
_entity_poly.pdbx_strand_id
1 'polypeptide(L)'
;IVTDLADSSVQALVYEPDPYRRILFHLEDSIRVEVQQKETETKIETAGGTIDQSLWVSMDEQNLPYELIAAMEDALGWSVDFYHIQKGDSYKLVYERKYVEGKPMGIGKLIGAEYTSGTSEYYSIRYNSGKHDGYFDLEGRPMKKAFLKSPVEYSRISSRFSNNRFHPILKRNKGHFGTDYAAPCGTPIRAVADGRIT
;
A
#
# COMPACT_ATOMS: atom_id res chain seq x y z
N ILE A 1 -26.60 7.56 20.48
CA ILE A 1 -27.38 8.24 21.54
C ILE A 1 -27.18 7.46 22.81
N VAL A 2 -26.83 8.14 23.90
CA VAL A 2 -26.77 7.57 25.25
C VAL A 2 -27.99 8.08 26.00
N THR A 3 -28.76 7.16 26.57
CA THR A 3 -29.97 7.46 27.33
C THR A 3 -29.86 6.95 28.76
N ASP A 4 -30.51 7.61 29.71
CA ASP A 4 -30.68 7.10 31.05
C ASP A 4 -31.64 5.90 31.03
N LEU A 5 -31.28 4.84 31.77
CA LEU A 5 -32.11 3.62 31.84
C LEU A 5 -33.37 3.78 32.72
N ALA A 6 -33.41 4.79 33.60
CA ALA A 6 -34.48 5.00 34.52
C ALA A 6 -35.69 5.76 33.91
N ASP A 7 -35.40 6.78 33.09
CA ASP A 7 -36.44 7.67 32.53
C ASP A 7 -36.38 7.80 30.99
N SER A 8 -35.40 7.11 30.34
CA SER A 8 -35.15 7.17 28.89
C SER A 8 -34.80 8.59 28.39
N SER A 9 -34.38 9.48 29.26
CA SER A 9 -33.90 10.80 28.86
C SER A 9 -32.56 10.68 28.07
N VAL A 10 -32.39 11.53 27.07
CA VAL A 10 -31.14 11.57 26.27
C VAL A 10 -30.11 12.35 27.04
N GLN A 11 -29.08 11.66 27.50
CA GLN A 11 -27.97 12.27 28.27
C GLN A 11 -26.84 12.75 27.35
N ALA A 12 -26.53 12.02 26.28
CA ALA A 12 -25.49 12.41 25.34
C ALA A 12 -25.74 11.92 23.91
N LEU A 13 -25.21 12.66 22.96
CA LEU A 13 -25.01 12.22 21.58
C LEU A 13 -23.54 11.80 21.40
N VAL A 14 -23.33 10.66 20.75
CA VAL A 14 -22.00 10.16 20.40
C VAL A 14 -21.83 10.26 18.90
N TYR A 15 -20.76 10.92 18.48
CA TYR A 15 -20.33 11.02 17.08
C TYR A 15 -18.94 10.44 16.94
N GLU A 16 -18.76 9.52 16.01
CA GLU A 16 -17.47 8.88 15.71
C GLU A 16 -16.99 9.36 14.33
N PRO A 17 -16.14 10.42 14.28
CA PRO A 17 -15.62 10.97 13.02
C PRO A 17 -14.64 10.02 12.32
N ASP A 18 -13.97 9.18 13.10
CA ASP A 18 -13.02 8.19 12.65
C ASP A 18 -13.00 7.00 13.64
N PRO A 19 -12.33 5.87 13.30
CA PRO A 19 -12.28 4.69 14.15
C PRO A 19 -11.59 4.88 15.51
N TYR A 20 -10.75 5.92 15.65
CA TYR A 20 -9.83 6.09 16.79
C TYR A 20 -10.36 7.00 17.89
N ARG A 21 -11.41 7.77 17.63
CA ARG A 21 -11.96 8.72 18.59
C ARG A 21 -13.48 8.80 18.47
N ARG A 22 -14.09 9.23 19.58
CA ARG A 22 -15.48 9.58 19.65
C ARG A 22 -15.64 10.95 20.32
N ILE A 23 -16.65 11.67 19.91
CA ILE A 23 -17.03 12.97 20.45
C ILE A 23 -18.38 12.78 21.15
N LEU A 24 -18.41 13.09 22.44
CA LEU A 24 -19.61 13.06 23.25
C LEU A 24 -20.12 14.48 23.42
N PHE A 25 -21.39 14.68 23.05
CA PHE A 25 -22.11 15.92 23.33
C PHE A 25 -23.04 15.64 24.50
N HIS A 26 -22.67 16.05 25.70
CA HIS A 26 -23.48 15.94 26.90
C HIS A 26 -24.62 16.97 26.79
N LEU A 27 -25.87 16.53 27.00
CA LEU A 27 -27.09 17.33 26.82
C LEU A 27 -27.82 17.64 28.14
N GLU A 28 -27.08 17.56 29.25
CA GLU A 28 -27.57 17.92 30.56
C GLU A 28 -27.83 19.46 30.67
N ASP A 29 -27.85 20.02 31.85
CA ASP A 29 -28.15 21.44 32.10
C ASP A 29 -27.32 22.43 31.27
N SER A 30 -26.10 22.00 30.84
CA SER A 30 -25.26 22.75 29.91
C SER A 30 -24.66 21.82 28.87
N ILE A 31 -24.63 22.25 27.60
CA ILE A 31 -23.99 21.49 26.53
C ILE A 31 -22.48 21.49 26.76
N ARG A 32 -21.92 20.30 26.93
CA ARG A 32 -20.47 20.08 27.07
C ARG A 32 -20.00 19.08 26.02
N VAL A 33 -18.89 19.40 25.36
CA VAL A 33 -18.26 18.53 24.35
C VAL A 33 -17.03 17.90 24.92
N GLU A 34 -16.94 16.59 24.84
CA GLU A 34 -15.81 15.78 25.27
C GLU A 34 -15.29 14.96 24.09
N VAL A 35 -13.98 15.01 23.85
CA VAL A 35 -13.31 14.17 22.87
C VAL A 35 -12.62 13.03 23.59
N GLN A 36 -13.05 11.81 23.33
CA GLN A 36 -12.46 10.60 23.89
C GLN A 36 -11.65 9.86 22.84
N GLN A 37 -10.39 9.55 23.16
CA GLN A 37 -9.58 8.63 22.37
C GLN A 37 -9.98 7.20 22.74
N LYS A 38 -10.18 6.35 21.74
CA LYS A 38 -10.44 4.93 21.95
C LYS A 38 -9.14 4.19 22.23
N GLU A 39 -9.23 3.14 23.03
CA GLU A 39 -8.07 2.27 23.30
C GLU A 39 -7.57 1.66 21.99
N THR A 40 -6.27 1.85 21.76
CA THR A 40 -5.60 1.38 20.53
C THR A 40 -4.43 0.49 20.91
N GLU A 41 -4.38 -0.70 20.33
CA GLU A 41 -3.29 -1.65 20.47
C GLU A 41 -2.64 -1.91 19.11
N THR A 42 -1.33 -2.11 19.10
CA THR A 42 -0.59 -2.52 17.88
C THR A 42 0.03 -3.88 18.13
N LYS A 43 -0.27 -4.84 17.26
CA LYS A 43 0.30 -6.19 17.29
C LYS A 43 1.15 -6.43 16.06
N ILE A 44 2.20 -7.23 16.21
CA ILE A 44 2.98 -7.72 15.08
C ILE A 44 2.31 -8.98 14.57
N GLU A 45 1.96 -8.97 13.29
CA GLU A 45 1.35 -10.08 12.59
C GLU A 45 2.17 -10.49 11.36
N THR A 46 1.93 -11.69 10.89
CA THR A 46 2.53 -12.23 9.68
C THR A 46 1.44 -12.64 8.70
N ALA A 47 1.73 -12.49 7.42
CA ALA A 47 0.89 -12.96 6.34
C ALA A 47 1.76 -13.58 5.25
N GLY A 48 1.21 -14.47 4.45
CA GLY A 48 1.92 -15.04 3.32
C GLY A 48 0.99 -15.87 2.45
N GLY A 49 1.33 -15.97 1.18
CA GLY A 49 0.53 -16.72 0.23
C GLY A 49 1.23 -16.89 -1.11
N THR A 50 0.67 -17.79 -1.91
CA THR A 50 1.03 -17.99 -3.32
C THR A 50 -0.01 -17.28 -4.18
N ILE A 51 0.45 -16.60 -5.21
CA ILE A 51 -0.41 -15.80 -6.10
C ILE A 51 -0.87 -16.71 -7.23
N ASP A 52 -2.17 -16.90 -7.32
CA ASP A 52 -2.79 -17.74 -8.36
C ASP A 52 -3.39 -16.90 -9.51
N GLN A 53 -3.98 -15.75 -9.20
CA GLN A 53 -4.58 -14.83 -10.16
C GLN A 53 -3.95 -13.44 -10.06
N SER A 54 -4.06 -12.80 -8.89
CA SER A 54 -3.46 -11.50 -8.61
C SER A 54 -3.08 -11.39 -7.13
N LEU A 55 -2.19 -10.47 -6.81
CA LEU A 55 -1.82 -10.18 -5.42
C LEU A 55 -3.05 -9.75 -4.60
N TRP A 56 -3.91 -8.92 -5.21
CA TRP A 56 -5.14 -8.46 -4.57
C TRP A 56 -6.08 -9.62 -4.19
N VAL A 57 -6.36 -10.53 -5.13
CA VAL A 57 -7.22 -11.71 -4.86
C VAL A 57 -6.62 -12.57 -3.77
N SER A 58 -5.32 -12.86 -3.82
CA SER A 58 -4.62 -13.67 -2.81
C SER A 58 -4.68 -13.06 -1.42
N MET A 59 -4.63 -11.74 -1.29
CA MET A 59 -4.73 -11.04 -0.01
C MET A 59 -6.17 -10.94 0.49
N ASP A 60 -7.13 -10.70 -0.42
CA ASP A 60 -8.56 -10.60 -0.09
C ASP A 60 -9.11 -11.93 0.44
N GLU A 61 -8.75 -13.05 -0.17
CA GLU A 61 -9.11 -14.41 0.28
C GLU A 61 -8.65 -14.71 1.73
N GLN A 62 -7.59 -14.04 2.18
CA GLN A 62 -7.06 -14.15 3.54
C GLN A 62 -7.57 -13.03 4.47
N ASN A 63 -8.50 -12.19 4.03
CA ASN A 63 -8.99 -11.01 4.76
C ASN A 63 -7.85 -10.07 5.21
N LEU A 64 -6.79 -9.96 4.40
CA LEU A 64 -5.70 -9.04 4.64
C LEU A 64 -6.09 -7.62 4.18
N PRO A 65 -5.65 -6.58 4.91
CA PRO A 65 -5.95 -5.22 4.51
C PRO A 65 -5.23 -4.86 3.20
N TYR A 66 -5.96 -4.19 2.31
CA TYR A 66 -5.42 -3.77 1.01
C TYR A 66 -4.23 -2.81 1.12
N GLU A 67 -4.11 -2.10 2.24
CA GLU A 67 -2.96 -1.24 2.54
C GLU A 67 -1.62 -2.00 2.54
N LEU A 68 -1.64 -3.32 2.76
CA LEU A 68 -0.44 -4.16 2.65
C LEU A 68 0.11 -4.21 1.23
N ILE A 69 -0.75 -4.14 0.21
CA ILE A 69 -0.32 -4.11 -1.19
C ILE A 69 0.51 -2.84 -1.44
N ALA A 70 -0.02 -1.68 -1.04
CA ALA A 70 0.69 -0.41 -1.17
C ALA A 70 2.00 -0.39 -0.35
N ALA A 71 2.00 -1.00 0.85
CA ALA A 71 3.20 -1.13 1.67
C ALA A 71 4.26 -2.05 1.02
N MET A 72 3.85 -3.12 0.34
CA MET A 72 4.74 -3.97 -0.43
C MET A 72 5.32 -3.25 -1.65
N GLU A 73 4.50 -2.48 -2.36
CA GLU A 73 4.96 -1.66 -3.49
C GLU A 73 5.99 -0.63 -3.05
N ASP A 74 5.77 0.03 -1.91
CA ASP A 74 6.75 0.97 -1.35
C ASP A 74 8.05 0.27 -0.95
N ALA A 75 7.96 -0.90 -0.35
CA ALA A 75 9.11 -1.66 0.15
C ALA A 75 9.93 -2.35 -0.95
N LEU A 76 9.28 -2.88 -2.00
CA LEU A 76 9.87 -3.77 -2.99
C LEU A 76 9.79 -3.25 -4.43
N GLY A 77 8.98 -2.23 -4.72
CA GLY A 77 8.68 -1.75 -6.08
C GLY A 77 9.88 -1.30 -6.91
N TRP A 78 11.02 -1.03 -6.26
CA TRP A 78 12.29 -0.76 -6.95
C TRP A 78 12.98 -2.04 -7.46
N SER A 79 12.57 -3.20 -6.99
CA SER A 79 13.15 -4.50 -7.33
C SER A 79 12.16 -5.45 -7.98
N VAL A 80 10.88 -5.36 -7.60
CA VAL A 80 9.78 -6.19 -8.09
C VAL A 80 8.84 -5.35 -8.95
N ASP A 81 8.44 -5.90 -10.10
CA ASP A 81 7.42 -5.30 -10.95
C ASP A 81 6.06 -5.92 -10.61
N PHE A 82 5.35 -5.30 -9.68
CA PHE A 82 4.03 -5.76 -9.21
C PHE A 82 2.93 -5.69 -10.28
N TYR A 83 3.18 -5.09 -11.44
CA TYR A 83 2.24 -5.04 -12.57
C TYR A 83 2.38 -6.23 -13.52
N HIS A 84 3.44 -7.03 -13.34
CA HIS A 84 3.72 -8.22 -14.15
C HIS A 84 3.96 -9.45 -13.27
N ILE A 85 3.13 -9.59 -12.21
CA ILE A 85 3.14 -10.74 -11.31
C ILE A 85 2.81 -12.01 -12.10
N GLN A 86 3.51 -13.09 -11.79
CA GLN A 86 3.29 -14.39 -12.42
C GLN A 86 2.51 -15.32 -11.47
N LYS A 87 1.69 -16.18 -12.05
CA LYS A 87 1.10 -17.28 -11.30
C LYS A 87 2.20 -18.15 -10.68
N GLY A 88 2.07 -18.42 -9.40
CA GLY A 88 3.07 -19.17 -8.62
C GLY A 88 4.07 -18.29 -7.88
N ASP A 89 4.08 -16.96 -8.12
CA ASP A 89 4.82 -16.04 -7.27
C ASP A 89 4.26 -16.12 -5.83
N SER A 90 5.10 -15.83 -4.84
CA SER A 90 4.69 -15.89 -3.44
C SER A 90 5.24 -14.72 -2.63
N TYR A 91 4.58 -14.46 -1.50
CA TYR A 91 4.98 -13.40 -0.58
C TYR A 91 4.91 -13.87 0.86
N LYS A 92 5.74 -13.26 1.71
CA LYS A 92 5.66 -13.33 3.17
C LYS A 92 5.88 -11.95 3.75
N LEU A 93 5.06 -11.58 4.73
CA LEU A 93 5.04 -10.25 5.32
C LEU A 93 5.10 -10.33 6.83
N VAL A 94 5.79 -9.37 7.43
CA VAL A 94 5.73 -9.07 8.86
C VAL A 94 5.33 -7.61 8.99
N TYR A 95 4.25 -7.33 9.67
CA TYR A 95 3.68 -5.99 9.75
C TYR A 95 3.01 -5.69 11.08
N GLU A 96 2.82 -4.42 11.37
CA GLU A 96 2.04 -3.94 12.51
C GLU A 96 0.55 -3.93 12.14
N ARG A 97 -0.29 -4.64 12.90
CA ARG A 97 -1.75 -4.56 12.82
C ARG A 97 -2.27 -3.67 13.93
N LYS A 98 -3.09 -2.69 13.59
CA LYS A 98 -3.73 -1.81 14.57
C LYS A 98 -5.09 -2.34 14.96
N TYR A 99 -5.36 -2.31 16.26
CA TYR A 99 -6.63 -2.68 16.85
C TYR A 99 -7.21 -1.50 17.61
N VAL A 100 -8.49 -1.29 17.50
CA VAL A 100 -9.24 -0.30 18.26
C VAL A 100 -10.36 -1.02 18.98
N GLU A 101 -10.40 -0.93 20.30
CA GLU A 101 -11.35 -1.65 21.15
C GLU A 101 -11.41 -3.16 20.78
N GLY A 102 -10.25 -3.77 20.52
CA GLY A 102 -10.10 -5.18 20.13
C GLY A 102 -10.46 -5.53 18.68
N LYS A 103 -10.89 -4.57 17.86
CA LYS A 103 -11.22 -4.79 16.45
C LYS A 103 -10.08 -4.36 15.53
N PRO A 104 -9.74 -5.15 14.50
CA PRO A 104 -8.70 -4.76 13.54
C PRO A 104 -9.19 -3.58 12.69
N MET A 105 -8.40 -2.50 12.61
CA MET A 105 -8.80 -1.24 11.97
C MET A 105 -7.82 -0.72 10.92
N GLY A 106 -6.76 -1.42 10.64
CA GLY A 106 -5.76 -1.02 9.63
C GLY A 106 -4.38 -1.56 9.95
N ILE A 107 -3.38 -1.06 9.25
CA ILE A 107 -1.99 -1.42 9.49
C ILE A 107 -1.19 -0.25 10.04
N GLY A 108 -0.07 -0.57 10.69
CA GLY A 108 1.00 0.36 10.99
C GLY A 108 2.10 0.26 9.94
N LYS A 109 3.29 -0.10 10.38
CA LYS A 109 4.45 -0.27 9.50
C LYS A 109 4.50 -1.68 8.93
N LEU A 110 4.90 -1.82 7.68
CA LEU A 110 5.45 -3.06 7.15
C LEU A 110 6.88 -3.19 7.69
N ILE A 111 7.14 -4.23 8.48
CA ILE A 111 8.43 -4.47 9.13
C ILE A 111 9.37 -5.21 8.20
N GLY A 112 8.86 -6.20 7.50
CA GLY A 112 9.63 -6.99 6.55
C GLY A 112 8.75 -7.61 5.49
N ALA A 113 9.33 -7.80 4.31
CA ALA A 113 8.69 -8.46 3.19
C ALA A 113 9.68 -9.37 2.48
N GLU A 114 9.21 -10.54 2.10
CA GLU A 114 9.85 -11.47 1.15
C GLU A 114 8.91 -11.61 -0.04
N TYR A 115 9.46 -11.56 -1.24
CA TYR A 115 8.72 -11.85 -2.47
C TYR A 115 9.55 -12.77 -3.34
N THR A 116 8.95 -13.85 -3.80
CA THR A 116 9.60 -14.85 -4.65
C THR A 116 8.89 -14.91 -6.00
N SER A 117 9.67 -14.78 -7.09
CA SER A 117 9.19 -14.94 -8.46
C SER A 117 10.14 -15.88 -9.22
N GLY A 118 9.63 -17.05 -9.56
CA GLY A 118 10.44 -18.11 -10.15
C GLY A 118 11.58 -18.54 -9.21
N THR A 119 12.82 -18.31 -9.62
CA THR A 119 14.03 -18.58 -8.80
C THR A 119 14.58 -17.35 -8.10
N SER A 120 13.96 -16.19 -8.27
CA SER A 120 14.42 -14.93 -7.70
C SER A 120 13.71 -14.63 -6.40
N GLU A 121 14.48 -14.32 -5.38
CA GLU A 121 13.98 -13.93 -4.06
C GLU A 121 14.36 -12.46 -3.79
N TYR A 122 13.42 -11.72 -3.26
CA TYR A 122 13.56 -10.30 -2.92
C TYR A 122 13.18 -10.11 -1.46
N TYR A 123 14.09 -9.51 -0.69
CA TYR A 123 13.88 -9.23 0.73
C TYR A 123 13.89 -7.73 0.96
N SER A 124 13.04 -7.29 1.86
CA SER A 124 12.95 -5.89 2.25
C SER A 124 12.70 -5.80 3.74
N ILE A 125 13.57 -5.12 4.47
CA ILE A 125 13.50 -4.95 5.92
C ILE A 125 13.42 -3.47 6.23
N ARG A 126 12.45 -3.08 7.04
CA ARG A 126 12.29 -1.72 7.55
C ARG A 126 13.36 -1.43 8.59
N TYR A 127 14.13 -0.37 8.37
CA TYR A 127 15.12 0.10 9.33
C TYR A 127 14.98 1.61 9.55
N ASN A 128 15.09 2.03 10.81
CA ASN A 128 15.08 3.43 11.18
C ASN A 128 16.09 3.68 12.31
N SER A 129 17.10 4.49 12.03
CA SER A 129 18.11 4.95 13.01
C SER A 129 18.04 6.46 13.23
N GLY A 130 16.97 7.12 12.80
CA GLY A 130 16.86 8.58 12.78
C GLY A 130 17.64 9.25 11.64
N LYS A 131 18.82 8.74 11.29
CA LYS A 131 19.64 9.21 10.17
C LYS A 131 19.34 8.48 8.86
N HIS A 132 19.01 7.20 8.97
CA HIS A 132 18.61 6.37 7.84
C HIS A 132 17.21 5.82 8.13
N ASP A 133 16.25 6.15 7.30
CA ASP A 133 14.87 5.71 7.38
C ASP A 133 14.42 5.15 6.03
N GLY A 134 14.05 3.88 6.00
CA GLY A 134 13.64 3.23 4.75
C GLY A 134 13.65 1.72 4.82
N TYR A 135 13.59 1.14 3.65
CA TYR A 135 13.67 -0.30 3.43
C TYR A 135 15.05 -0.68 2.88
N PHE A 136 15.58 -1.80 3.34
CA PHE A 136 16.91 -2.31 3.02
C PHE A 136 16.85 -3.80 2.71
N ASP A 137 17.73 -4.25 1.82
CA ASP A 137 17.91 -5.68 1.56
C ASP A 137 18.73 -6.38 2.69
N LEU A 138 18.97 -7.68 2.55
CA LEU A 138 19.68 -8.47 3.56
C LEU A 138 21.16 -8.04 3.73
N GLU A 139 21.74 -7.38 2.74
CA GLU A 139 23.11 -6.83 2.80
C GLU A 139 23.13 -5.39 3.33
N GLY A 140 22.00 -4.84 3.73
CA GLY A 140 21.89 -3.47 4.25
C GLY A 140 21.95 -2.40 3.17
N ARG A 141 21.74 -2.73 1.91
CA ARG A 141 21.66 -1.76 0.80
C ARG A 141 20.23 -1.21 0.73
N PRO A 142 20.05 0.10 0.52
CA PRO A 142 18.70 0.67 0.39
C PRO A 142 17.93 0.01 -0.77
N MET A 143 16.68 -0.35 -0.51
CA MET A 143 15.77 -0.85 -1.55
C MET A 143 15.47 0.23 -2.59
N LYS A 144 15.42 1.49 -2.17
CA LYS A 144 15.26 2.64 -3.08
C LYS A 144 16.48 2.73 -4.00
N LYS A 145 16.29 2.34 -5.24
CA LYS A 145 17.29 2.39 -6.31
C LYS A 145 17.23 3.70 -7.08
N ALA A 146 18.17 3.89 -8.02
CA ALA A 146 18.19 5.10 -8.84
C ALA A 146 16.91 5.29 -9.69
N PHE A 147 16.25 4.18 -10.10
CA PHE A 147 15.04 4.26 -10.94
C PHE A 147 14.01 3.21 -10.53
N LEU A 148 12.72 3.61 -10.50
CA LEU A 148 11.59 2.70 -10.41
C LEU A 148 11.52 1.81 -11.66
N LYS A 149 11.09 0.57 -11.50
CA LYS A 149 10.89 -0.33 -12.63
C LYS A 149 9.71 0.07 -13.52
N SER A 150 8.63 0.57 -12.94
CA SER A 150 7.47 1.02 -13.70
C SER A 150 7.03 2.43 -13.26
N PRO A 151 6.93 3.39 -14.19
CA PRO A 151 6.49 4.76 -13.89
C PRO A 151 4.97 4.90 -13.81
N VAL A 152 4.21 3.88 -14.21
CA VAL A 152 2.74 3.92 -14.33
C VAL A 152 2.13 2.69 -13.70
N GLU A 153 1.21 2.90 -12.77
CA GLU A 153 0.44 1.84 -12.13
C GLU A 153 -0.57 1.19 -13.08
N TYR A 154 -0.86 -0.09 -12.86
CA TYR A 154 -1.88 -0.86 -13.62
C TYR A 154 -1.74 -0.73 -15.14
N SER A 155 -0.52 -0.58 -15.64
CA SER A 155 -0.24 -0.38 -17.04
C SER A 155 0.22 -1.67 -17.72
N ARG A 156 0.00 -1.73 -19.03
CA ARG A 156 0.68 -2.70 -19.92
C ARG A 156 1.65 -1.96 -20.81
N ILE A 157 2.77 -2.58 -21.12
CA ILE A 157 3.64 -2.06 -22.19
C ILE A 157 2.93 -2.27 -23.50
N SER A 158 2.49 -1.18 -24.12
CA SER A 158 1.84 -1.21 -25.44
C SER A 158 2.84 -1.20 -26.58
N SER A 159 4.04 -0.64 -26.34
CA SER A 159 5.13 -0.65 -27.31
C SER A 159 6.49 -0.58 -26.60
N ARG A 160 7.41 -1.45 -26.99
CA ARG A 160 8.78 -1.47 -26.49
C ARG A 160 9.71 -0.60 -27.33
N PHE A 161 10.85 -0.24 -26.77
CA PHE A 161 11.96 0.36 -27.49
C PHE A 161 12.36 -0.53 -28.69
N SER A 162 12.58 0.08 -29.83
CA SER A 162 13.05 -0.61 -31.04
C SER A 162 13.77 0.38 -31.95
N ASN A 163 14.95 0.03 -32.39
CA ASN A 163 15.69 0.84 -33.38
C ASN A 163 15.02 0.81 -34.76
N ASN A 164 14.25 -0.24 -35.05
CA ASN A 164 13.61 -0.40 -36.35
C ASN A 164 12.34 -1.25 -36.22
N ARG A 165 11.15 -0.60 -36.30
CA ARG A 165 9.86 -1.29 -36.31
C ARG A 165 9.00 -0.76 -37.45
N PHE A 166 8.11 -1.60 -37.99
CA PHE A 166 7.11 -1.17 -38.92
C PHE A 166 6.07 -0.27 -38.24
N HIS A 167 5.91 0.94 -38.75
CA HIS A 167 4.93 1.90 -38.22
C HIS A 167 3.61 1.75 -39.01
N PRO A 168 2.50 1.29 -38.39
CA PRO A 168 1.31 0.90 -39.10
C PRO A 168 0.63 2.06 -39.84
N ILE A 169 0.69 3.27 -39.32
CA ILE A 169 0.09 4.47 -39.92
C ILE A 169 0.99 5.01 -41.07
N LEU A 170 2.29 5.11 -40.81
CA LEU A 170 3.24 5.66 -41.77
C LEU A 170 3.67 4.64 -42.85
N LYS A 171 3.28 3.36 -42.68
CA LYS A 171 3.61 2.22 -43.57
C LYS A 171 5.09 2.13 -43.94
N ARG A 172 5.98 2.48 -43.05
CA ARG A 172 7.44 2.41 -43.18
C ARG A 172 8.11 2.03 -41.89
N ASN A 173 9.33 1.53 -41.98
CA ASN A 173 10.13 1.27 -40.80
C ASN A 173 10.60 2.57 -40.18
N LYS A 174 10.43 2.69 -38.85
CA LYS A 174 10.85 3.83 -38.03
C LYS A 174 11.30 3.36 -36.65
N GLY A 175 12.32 3.99 -36.12
CA GLY A 175 12.72 3.78 -34.72
C GLY A 175 11.65 4.24 -33.73
N HIS A 176 11.54 3.52 -32.64
CA HIS A 176 10.75 3.90 -31.49
C HIS A 176 11.68 3.97 -30.27
N PHE A 177 12.10 5.17 -29.91
CA PHE A 177 13.17 5.40 -28.94
C PHE A 177 12.65 5.56 -27.51
N GLY A 178 11.53 4.93 -27.20
CA GLY A 178 10.91 4.93 -25.88
C GLY A 178 10.12 3.65 -25.63
N THR A 179 9.58 3.53 -24.43
CA THR A 179 8.62 2.49 -24.04
C THR A 179 7.28 3.16 -23.80
N ASP A 180 6.23 2.72 -24.47
CA ASP A 180 4.88 3.22 -24.28
C ASP A 180 4.13 2.36 -23.26
N TYR A 181 3.59 3.00 -22.25
CA TYR A 181 2.71 2.38 -21.27
C TYR A 181 1.26 2.76 -21.57
N ALA A 182 0.37 1.79 -21.58
CA ALA A 182 -1.07 2.02 -21.72
C ALA A 182 -1.75 1.74 -20.38
N ALA A 183 -2.49 2.73 -19.89
CA ALA A 183 -3.26 2.66 -18.66
C ALA A 183 -4.60 3.38 -18.82
N PRO A 184 -5.59 3.14 -17.95
CA PRO A 184 -6.83 3.90 -17.93
C PRO A 184 -6.59 5.40 -17.77
N CYS A 185 -7.52 6.21 -18.29
CA CYS A 185 -7.46 7.66 -18.09
C CYS A 185 -7.54 7.99 -16.59
N GLY A 186 -6.71 8.92 -16.15
CA GLY A 186 -6.60 9.30 -14.73
C GLY A 186 -5.59 8.49 -13.92
N THR A 187 -4.94 7.47 -14.51
CA THR A 187 -3.87 6.75 -13.82
C THR A 187 -2.69 7.68 -13.55
N PRO A 188 -2.18 7.75 -12.30
CA PRO A 188 -1.04 8.57 -11.96
C PRO A 188 0.23 8.15 -12.71
N ILE A 189 0.99 9.13 -13.16
CA ILE A 189 2.34 8.95 -13.70
C ILE A 189 3.34 9.41 -12.65
N ARG A 190 4.23 8.53 -12.23
CA ARG A 190 5.25 8.81 -11.22
C ARG A 190 6.59 9.13 -11.85
N ALA A 191 7.34 10.05 -11.25
CA ALA A 191 8.75 10.18 -11.55
C ALA A 191 9.47 8.90 -11.14
N VAL A 192 10.27 8.35 -12.05
CA VAL A 192 11.00 7.09 -11.79
C VAL A 192 12.20 7.27 -10.87
N ALA A 193 12.62 8.50 -10.63
CA ALA A 193 13.69 8.86 -9.70
C ALA A 193 13.52 10.30 -9.22
N ASP A 194 14.29 10.67 -8.21
CA ASP A 194 14.45 12.05 -7.80
C ASP A 194 15.06 12.86 -8.95
N GLY A 195 14.54 14.06 -9.19
CA GLY A 195 14.97 14.92 -10.28
C GLY A 195 14.53 16.36 -10.11
N ARG A 196 15.01 17.22 -10.99
CA ARG A 196 14.61 18.63 -11.07
C ARG A 196 13.88 18.87 -12.38
N ILE A 197 12.70 19.48 -12.30
CA ILE A 197 11.98 19.97 -13.48
C ILE A 197 12.65 21.27 -13.92
N THR A 198 13.04 21.35 -15.19
CA THR A 198 13.65 22.53 -15.83
C THR A 198 12.76 23.03 -16.96
#